data_cd90b0a89c04f877f6b408f27db3b9f7
#
_entry.id   cd90b0a89c04f877f6b408f27db3b9f7
#
_cell.length_a   1.000
_cell.length_b   1.000
_cell.length_c   1.000
_cell.angle_alpha   90.00
_cell.angle_beta   90.00
_cell.angle_gamma   90.00
#
_symmetry.space_group_name_H-M   'P 1'
#
loop_
_entity.id
_entity.type
_entity.pdbx_description
1 polymer ?
#
loop_
_entity_poly.entity_id
_entity_poly.type
_entity_poly.pdbx_seq_one_letter_code
_entity_poly.pdbx_strand_id
1 'polypeptide(L)'
;MEVKLVSWGVVLLALMVTGINGQSDVCGVAPLNTRIVGGDDAPVGAWPWMASLHVGGHICGGSLINNQWVLTAAHCVEFGFPVTAYDIFLGRHIQNGSNPNEVMMTPSKIIMHPQYNPKTFDNDVALIQLSGPVTFTDFIRPVCLAAAGSEYKDGQECWVTGWGNIKMDSPLPPPQTLQEVVVPIVSNSDCNKIYQIITNNMMCAGPSGGGTGHCIGDSGGPLLRKVESKWVQGGVVSFVSTDGCALPNLPGGYARVSQYESWIKSQITSNPPGFVVDGTTQLVSLSLPLLLSVTLVQSWF
;
A
#
# COMPACT_ATOMS: atom_id res chain seq x y z
N MET A 1 -70.69 -14.13 -0.42
CA MET A 1 -69.62 -15.04 -0.85
C MET A 1 -68.58 -14.16 -1.49
N GLU A 2 -67.67 -13.58 -0.66
CA GLU A 2 -66.64 -12.64 -1.13
C GLU A 2 -65.31 -13.30 -1.10
N VAL A 3 -64.61 -13.20 -2.22
CA VAL A 3 -63.30 -13.79 -2.46
C VAL A 3 -62.23 -12.82 -1.94
N LYS A 4 -61.47 -13.26 -0.95
CA LYS A 4 -60.24 -12.55 -0.50
C LYS A 4 -59.12 -12.79 -1.50
N LEU A 5 -58.78 -11.77 -2.26
CA LEU A 5 -57.50 -11.69 -2.97
C LEU A 5 -56.47 -11.02 -2.03
N VAL A 6 -55.62 -11.82 -1.41
CA VAL A 6 -54.51 -11.34 -0.62
C VAL A 6 -53.29 -11.24 -1.53
N SER A 7 -52.79 -10.06 -1.57
CA SER A 7 -51.56 -9.55 -2.19
C SER A 7 -50.32 -10.40 -1.85
N TRP A 8 -49.77 -11.06 -2.85
CA TRP A 8 -48.42 -11.64 -2.85
C TRP A 8 -47.49 -10.79 -3.73
N GLY A 9 -47.16 -9.62 -3.29
CA GLY A 9 -46.44 -8.69 -4.17
C GLY A 9 -45.34 -7.84 -3.55
N VAL A 10 -44.79 -8.14 -2.38
CA VAL A 10 -43.76 -7.27 -1.75
C VAL A 10 -42.66 -8.03 -1.01
N VAL A 11 -42.24 -9.20 -1.42
CA VAL A 11 -41.12 -9.93 -0.74
C VAL A 11 -39.94 -10.26 -1.65
N LEU A 12 -39.84 -9.73 -2.83
CA LEU A 12 -38.78 -10.13 -3.78
C LEU A 12 -37.83 -8.99 -4.21
N LEU A 13 -37.58 -7.98 -3.39
CA LEU A 13 -36.64 -6.91 -3.75
C LEU A 13 -35.58 -6.57 -2.67
N ALA A 14 -35.20 -7.52 -1.82
CA ALA A 14 -34.22 -7.27 -0.76
C ALA A 14 -33.00 -8.23 -0.75
N LEU A 15 -32.70 -8.94 -1.83
CA LEU A 15 -31.60 -9.93 -1.86
C LEU A 15 -30.65 -9.83 -3.05
N MET A 16 -30.38 -8.63 -3.55
CA MET A 16 -29.36 -8.44 -4.60
C MET A 16 -28.46 -7.22 -4.33
N VAL A 17 -27.89 -7.09 -3.13
CA VAL A 17 -26.74 -6.19 -2.87
C VAL A 17 -25.84 -6.86 -1.82
N THR A 18 -25.31 -8.02 -2.15
CA THR A 18 -24.19 -8.59 -1.41
C THR A 18 -23.26 -9.21 -2.44
N GLY A 19 -22.30 -8.41 -2.94
CA GLY A 19 -21.31 -9.00 -3.82
C GLY A 19 -20.38 -8.06 -4.55
N ILE A 20 -19.89 -6.97 -3.94
CA ILE A 20 -18.78 -6.20 -4.52
C ILE A 20 -17.90 -5.56 -3.40
N ASN A 21 -17.57 -6.25 -2.33
CA ASN A 21 -16.61 -5.74 -1.35
C ASN A 21 -15.62 -6.80 -0.82
N GLY A 22 -15.43 -7.91 -1.54
CA GLY A 22 -14.61 -9.01 -1.04
C GLY A 22 -13.13 -8.70 -0.80
N GLN A 23 -12.55 -7.69 -1.46
CA GLN A 23 -11.13 -7.39 -1.34
C GLN A 23 -10.83 -6.30 -0.30
N SER A 24 -11.74 -5.34 -0.10
CA SER A 24 -11.57 -4.30 0.92
C SER A 24 -11.57 -4.84 2.35
N ASP A 25 -12.20 -6.00 2.57
CA ASP A 25 -12.26 -6.64 3.89
C ASP A 25 -11.02 -7.48 4.21
N VAL A 26 -10.28 -7.90 3.18
CA VAL A 26 -9.10 -8.77 3.31
C VAL A 26 -7.80 -7.98 3.44
N CYS A 27 -7.69 -6.80 2.81
CA CYS A 27 -6.45 -6.03 2.82
C CYS A 27 -6.20 -5.29 4.15
N GLY A 28 -4.94 -5.00 4.43
CA GLY A 28 -4.50 -4.20 5.56
C GLY A 28 -4.60 -4.88 6.91
N VAL A 29 -4.84 -6.19 6.95
CA VAL A 29 -4.90 -6.99 8.18
C VAL A 29 -3.55 -7.65 8.43
N ALA A 30 -2.92 -7.34 9.56
CA ALA A 30 -1.65 -7.93 10.00
C ALA A 30 -1.83 -8.59 11.38
N PRO A 31 -2.22 -9.88 11.44
CA PRO A 31 -2.56 -10.54 12.70
C PRO A 31 -1.41 -10.62 13.68
N LEU A 32 -0.17 -10.66 13.18
CA LEU A 32 1.05 -10.77 13.97
C LEU A 32 1.72 -9.42 14.28
N ASN A 33 1.14 -8.31 13.83
CA ASN A 33 1.62 -6.97 14.14
C ASN A 33 0.98 -6.48 15.46
N THR A 34 1.65 -6.75 16.56
CA THR A 34 1.20 -6.39 17.92
C THR A 34 1.88 -5.13 18.47
N ARG A 35 2.85 -4.55 17.76
CA ARG A 35 3.64 -3.40 18.21
C ARG A 35 3.01 -2.07 17.76
N ILE A 36 3.21 -1.03 18.60
CA ILE A 36 2.78 0.36 18.37
C ILE A 36 4.00 1.29 18.20
N VAL A 37 5.22 0.81 18.54
CA VAL A 37 6.46 1.61 18.55
C VAL A 37 7.57 0.83 17.85
N GLY A 38 8.33 1.46 16.95
CA GLY A 38 9.36 0.81 16.14
C GLY A 38 10.60 1.67 15.87
N GLY A 39 11.59 1.02 15.30
CA GLY A 39 12.94 1.48 14.97
C GLY A 39 13.97 0.38 15.26
N ASP A 40 13.63 -0.88 14.93
CA ASP A 40 14.39 -2.09 15.24
C ASP A 40 14.07 -3.20 14.21
N ASP A 41 14.56 -4.40 14.48
CA ASP A 41 14.14 -5.61 13.77
C ASP A 41 12.62 -5.80 13.86
N ALA A 42 11.95 -5.94 12.72
CA ALA A 42 10.53 -6.22 12.66
C ALA A 42 10.24 -7.60 13.27
N PRO A 43 9.14 -7.78 14.01
CA PRO A 43 8.71 -9.12 14.43
C PRO A 43 8.37 -10.01 13.23
N VAL A 44 8.60 -11.31 13.35
CA VAL A 44 8.27 -12.28 12.30
C VAL A 44 6.78 -12.18 11.94
N GLY A 45 6.47 -11.92 10.66
CA GLY A 45 5.10 -11.82 10.17
C GLY A 45 4.39 -10.51 10.48
N ALA A 46 5.06 -9.52 11.10
CA ALA A 46 4.43 -8.22 11.39
C ALA A 46 4.01 -7.45 10.14
N TRP A 47 4.67 -7.66 9.02
CA TRP A 47 4.42 -6.97 7.76
C TRP A 47 4.13 -7.98 6.62
N PRO A 48 2.97 -8.63 6.62
CA PRO A 48 2.70 -9.80 5.78
C PRO A 48 2.55 -9.49 4.28
N TRP A 49 2.56 -8.22 3.90
CA TRP A 49 2.56 -7.77 2.49
C TRP A 49 3.94 -7.53 1.92
N MET A 50 5.01 -7.61 2.74
CA MET A 50 6.35 -7.36 2.24
C MET A 50 6.75 -8.38 1.18
N ALA A 51 7.22 -7.86 0.05
CA ALA A 51 7.82 -8.61 -1.04
C ALA A 51 9.30 -8.23 -1.17
N SER A 52 10.16 -9.23 -1.34
CA SER A 52 11.58 -9.05 -1.65
C SER A 52 11.82 -9.42 -3.11
N LEU A 53 12.28 -8.46 -3.91
CA LEU A 53 12.57 -8.64 -5.33
C LEU A 53 14.05 -8.97 -5.51
N HIS A 54 14.33 -10.05 -6.24
CA HIS A 54 15.69 -10.54 -6.49
C HIS A 54 16.00 -10.64 -7.98
N VAL A 55 17.25 -10.29 -8.32
CA VAL A 55 17.93 -10.65 -9.57
C VAL A 55 19.33 -11.10 -9.15
N GLY A 56 19.49 -12.41 -8.89
CA GLY A 56 20.70 -12.95 -8.31
C GLY A 56 20.97 -12.60 -6.84
N GLY A 57 20.13 -11.80 -6.22
CA GLY A 57 20.14 -11.33 -4.83
C GLY A 57 19.07 -10.26 -4.63
N HIS A 58 18.86 -9.81 -3.38
CA HIS A 58 17.89 -8.76 -3.08
C HIS A 58 18.31 -7.44 -3.75
N ILE A 59 17.38 -6.83 -4.48
CA ILE A 59 17.59 -5.54 -5.17
C ILE A 59 16.59 -4.47 -4.73
N CYS A 60 15.36 -4.85 -4.41
CA CYS A 60 14.26 -3.95 -4.10
C CYS A 60 13.23 -4.63 -3.19
N GLY A 61 12.47 -3.80 -2.52
CA GLY A 61 11.23 -4.18 -1.86
C GLY A 61 10.02 -4.08 -2.78
N GLY A 62 8.89 -4.49 -2.26
CA GLY A 62 7.57 -4.35 -2.87
C GLY A 62 6.49 -4.67 -1.85
N SER A 63 5.24 -4.54 -2.26
CA SER A 63 4.09 -4.86 -1.42
C SER A 63 3.05 -5.68 -2.18
N LEU A 64 2.59 -6.78 -1.58
CA LEU A 64 1.47 -7.56 -2.09
C LEU A 64 0.18 -6.72 -1.94
N ILE A 65 -0.54 -6.48 -3.04
CA ILE A 65 -1.74 -5.64 -3.06
C ILE A 65 -3.03 -6.43 -3.29
N ASN A 66 -2.91 -7.64 -3.81
CA ASN A 66 -3.95 -8.68 -3.87
C ASN A 66 -3.28 -10.05 -3.97
N ASN A 67 -4.02 -11.12 -4.27
CA ASN A 67 -3.44 -12.46 -4.31
C ASN A 67 -2.49 -12.75 -5.49
N GLN A 68 -2.31 -11.82 -6.43
CA GLN A 68 -1.49 -12.06 -7.63
C GLN A 68 -0.68 -10.83 -8.08
N TRP A 69 -0.74 -9.71 -7.38
CA TRP A 69 -0.06 -8.49 -7.79
C TRP A 69 0.78 -7.88 -6.67
N VAL A 70 1.98 -7.47 -7.03
CA VAL A 70 2.90 -6.71 -6.18
C VAL A 70 3.09 -5.32 -6.77
N LEU A 71 3.00 -4.30 -5.91
CA LEU A 71 3.34 -2.91 -6.21
C LEU A 71 4.80 -2.67 -5.80
N THR A 72 5.57 -2.05 -6.69
CA THR A 72 6.98 -1.67 -6.47
C THR A 72 7.30 -0.37 -7.21
N ALA A 73 8.56 0.08 -7.18
CA ALA A 73 9.04 1.22 -7.95
C ALA A 73 9.37 0.84 -9.40
N ALA A 74 9.22 1.78 -10.34
CA ALA A 74 9.56 1.55 -11.75
C ALA A 74 11.06 1.37 -11.93
N HIS A 75 11.90 2.15 -11.21
CA HIS A 75 13.34 2.02 -11.29
C HIS A 75 13.87 0.65 -10.84
N CYS A 76 13.10 -0.14 -10.05
CA CYS A 76 13.46 -1.51 -9.68
C CYS A 76 13.41 -2.49 -10.85
N VAL A 77 12.70 -2.14 -11.91
CA VAL A 77 12.44 -3.04 -13.05
C VAL A 77 12.83 -2.44 -14.40
N GLU A 78 13.43 -1.25 -14.42
CA GLU A 78 13.81 -0.54 -15.65
C GLU A 78 15.05 -1.10 -16.36
N PHE A 79 15.86 -1.94 -15.69
CA PHE A 79 17.16 -2.41 -16.20
C PHE A 79 17.09 -3.34 -17.41
N GLY A 80 15.90 -3.62 -17.94
CA GLY A 80 15.73 -4.44 -19.14
C GLY A 80 16.03 -5.93 -18.94
N PHE A 81 16.11 -6.40 -17.71
CA PHE A 81 16.18 -7.84 -17.44
C PHE A 81 14.90 -8.53 -17.93
N PRO A 82 15.00 -9.74 -18.47
CA PRO A 82 13.81 -10.51 -18.83
C PRO A 82 12.97 -10.77 -17.57
N VAL A 83 11.65 -10.84 -17.73
CA VAL A 83 10.71 -11.09 -16.63
C VAL A 83 11.08 -12.32 -15.81
N THR A 84 11.64 -13.33 -16.48
CA THR A 84 12.11 -14.59 -15.87
C THR A 84 13.39 -14.46 -15.04
N ALA A 85 14.05 -13.32 -15.03
CA ALA A 85 15.24 -13.09 -14.20
C ALA A 85 14.89 -12.65 -12.77
N TYR A 86 13.62 -12.30 -12.53
CA TYR A 86 13.16 -11.84 -11.24
C TYR A 86 12.58 -13.00 -10.43
N ASP A 87 12.95 -13.09 -9.15
CA ASP A 87 12.31 -13.90 -8.14
C ASP A 87 11.65 -12.99 -7.10
N ILE A 88 10.41 -13.29 -6.74
CA ILE A 88 9.62 -12.53 -5.77
C ILE A 88 9.38 -13.39 -4.55
N PHE A 89 9.89 -12.96 -3.40
CA PHE A 89 9.75 -13.68 -2.14
C PHE A 89 8.72 -12.99 -1.26
N LEU A 90 7.70 -13.74 -0.84
CA LEU A 90 6.66 -13.32 0.09
C LEU A 90 6.78 -14.10 1.38
N GLY A 91 6.40 -13.51 2.54
CA GLY A 91 6.54 -14.17 3.84
C GLY A 91 7.98 -14.30 4.32
N ARG A 92 8.94 -13.61 3.67
CA ARG A 92 10.36 -13.56 4.04
C ARG A 92 10.57 -12.64 5.24
N HIS A 93 11.46 -13.05 6.15
CA HIS A 93 11.83 -12.25 7.32
C HIS A 93 13.32 -11.86 7.30
N ILE A 94 14.20 -12.79 6.93
CA ILE A 94 15.65 -12.58 6.84
C ILE A 94 16.14 -12.80 5.41
N GLN A 95 17.15 -12.02 4.96
CA GLN A 95 17.72 -12.24 3.63
C GLN A 95 18.71 -13.41 3.61
N ASN A 96 19.45 -13.61 4.69
CA ASN A 96 20.44 -14.67 4.83
C ASN A 96 19.98 -15.72 5.84
N GLY A 97 19.43 -16.83 5.38
CA GLY A 97 19.00 -17.93 6.24
C GLY A 97 17.67 -18.54 5.81
N SER A 98 17.11 -19.37 6.67
CA SER A 98 15.86 -20.09 6.41
C SER A 98 14.65 -19.26 6.82
N ASN A 99 13.65 -19.21 5.95
CA ASN A 99 12.36 -18.54 6.17
C ASN A 99 11.23 -19.57 6.02
N PRO A 100 10.74 -20.16 7.11
CA PRO A 100 9.80 -21.28 7.05
C PRO A 100 8.42 -20.92 6.47
N ASN A 101 8.07 -19.63 6.43
CA ASN A 101 6.79 -19.14 5.94
C ASN A 101 6.89 -18.49 4.55
N GLU A 102 8.05 -18.63 3.89
CA GLU A 102 8.33 -18.02 2.62
C GLU A 102 7.70 -18.76 1.46
N VAL A 103 7.20 -17.98 0.50
CA VAL A 103 6.79 -18.47 -0.81
C VAL A 103 7.54 -17.69 -1.89
N MET A 104 8.28 -18.40 -2.74
CA MET A 104 8.92 -17.84 -3.91
C MET A 104 7.99 -17.92 -5.11
N MET A 105 7.82 -16.80 -5.81
CA MET A 105 7.01 -16.65 -7.02
C MET A 105 7.85 -16.04 -8.12
N THR A 106 7.61 -16.48 -9.37
CA THR A 106 8.16 -15.80 -10.54
C THR A 106 7.11 -14.85 -11.11
N PRO A 107 7.50 -13.72 -11.72
CA PRO A 107 6.55 -12.85 -12.40
C PRO A 107 6.09 -13.48 -13.73
N SER A 108 4.83 -13.25 -14.10
CA SER A 108 4.30 -13.49 -15.44
C SER A 108 4.32 -12.23 -16.30
N LYS A 109 4.23 -11.05 -15.66
CA LYS A 109 4.20 -9.74 -16.32
C LYS A 109 4.73 -8.66 -15.40
N ILE A 110 5.42 -7.68 -15.98
CA ILE A 110 5.86 -6.44 -15.31
C ILE A 110 5.32 -5.27 -16.11
N ILE A 111 4.72 -4.29 -15.42
CA ILE A 111 4.12 -3.09 -16.02
C ILE A 111 4.67 -1.87 -15.31
N MET A 112 5.56 -1.13 -15.93
CA MET A 112 5.98 0.19 -15.46
C MET A 112 4.91 1.23 -15.80
N HIS A 113 4.79 2.27 -14.97
CA HIS A 113 3.93 3.39 -15.31
C HIS A 113 4.41 4.05 -16.62
N PRO A 114 3.51 4.29 -17.59
CA PRO A 114 3.92 4.75 -18.93
C PRO A 114 4.55 6.14 -18.96
N GLN A 115 4.35 6.94 -17.91
CA GLN A 115 4.92 8.28 -17.75
C GLN A 115 6.07 8.30 -16.73
N TYR A 116 6.65 7.15 -16.39
CA TYR A 116 7.83 7.13 -15.53
C TYR A 116 8.98 7.93 -16.16
N ASN A 117 9.57 8.81 -15.38
CA ASN A 117 10.72 9.63 -15.79
C ASN A 117 11.95 9.29 -14.95
N PRO A 118 12.96 8.58 -15.50
CA PRO A 118 14.14 8.14 -14.74
C PRO A 118 15.06 9.28 -14.31
N LYS A 119 14.88 10.50 -14.84
CA LYS A 119 15.71 11.67 -14.43
C LYS A 119 15.16 12.39 -13.21
N THR A 120 13.84 12.38 -13.05
CA THR A 120 13.16 13.09 -11.96
C THR A 120 12.48 12.16 -10.97
N PHE A 121 12.42 10.86 -11.25
CA PHE A 121 11.65 9.84 -10.53
C PHE A 121 10.14 10.14 -10.49
N ASP A 122 9.64 11.00 -11.39
CA ASP A 122 8.20 11.21 -11.46
C ASP A 122 7.51 9.96 -12.01
N ASN A 123 6.37 9.58 -11.42
CA ASN A 123 5.64 8.35 -11.71
C ASN A 123 6.46 7.06 -11.48
N ASP A 124 7.28 7.02 -10.46
CA ASP A 124 8.13 5.87 -10.12
C ASP A 124 7.34 4.75 -9.46
N VAL A 125 6.49 4.11 -10.22
CA VAL A 125 5.67 2.95 -9.80
C VAL A 125 5.62 1.89 -10.89
N ALA A 126 5.61 0.64 -10.47
CA ALA A 126 5.42 -0.53 -11.33
C ALA A 126 4.56 -1.60 -10.66
N LEU A 127 3.88 -2.39 -11.48
CA LEU A 127 3.09 -3.54 -11.07
C LEU A 127 3.75 -4.81 -11.57
N ILE A 128 3.86 -5.80 -10.70
CA ILE A 128 4.36 -7.13 -11.02
C ILE A 128 3.22 -8.12 -10.85
N GLN A 129 2.81 -8.79 -11.94
CA GLN A 129 1.87 -9.90 -11.89
C GLN A 129 2.63 -11.19 -11.62
N LEU A 130 2.29 -11.87 -10.54
CA LEU A 130 2.84 -13.17 -10.20
C LEU A 130 2.34 -14.25 -11.17
N SER A 131 3.09 -15.33 -11.35
CA SER A 131 2.77 -16.45 -12.24
C SER A 131 1.49 -17.20 -11.86
N GLY A 132 1.02 -17.05 -10.62
CA GLY A 132 -0.22 -17.59 -10.11
C GLY A 132 -0.66 -16.87 -8.82
N PRO A 133 -1.88 -17.15 -8.35
CA PRO A 133 -2.35 -16.59 -7.08
C PRO A 133 -1.65 -17.24 -5.89
N VAL A 134 -1.32 -16.42 -4.88
CA VAL A 134 -0.81 -16.89 -3.60
C VAL A 134 -1.97 -17.15 -2.62
N THR A 135 -1.77 -18.15 -1.75
CA THR A 135 -2.68 -18.40 -0.62
C THR A 135 -2.33 -17.47 0.53
N PHE A 136 -3.31 -16.74 1.05
CA PHE A 136 -3.10 -15.89 2.21
C PHE A 136 -2.91 -16.73 3.49
N THR A 137 -1.94 -16.29 4.28
CA THR A 137 -1.61 -16.85 5.60
C THR A 137 -1.45 -15.68 6.58
N ASP A 138 -1.08 -15.93 7.82
CA ASP A 138 -0.74 -14.83 8.74
C ASP A 138 0.57 -14.12 8.37
N PHE A 139 1.40 -14.73 7.51
CA PHE A 139 2.67 -14.22 7.02
C PHE A 139 2.62 -13.65 5.59
N ILE A 140 1.53 -13.89 4.85
CA ILE A 140 1.34 -13.43 3.46
C ILE A 140 -0.09 -12.89 3.33
N ARG A 141 -0.24 -11.58 3.30
CA ARG A 141 -1.52 -10.87 3.16
C ARG A 141 -1.36 -9.59 2.36
N PRO A 142 -2.41 -9.11 1.67
CA PRO A 142 -2.32 -7.86 0.94
C PRO A 142 -2.45 -6.65 1.87
N VAL A 143 -1.76 -5.56 1.52
CA VAL A 143 -1.97 -4.23 2.10
C VAL A 143 -3.12 -3.52 1.37
N CYS A 144 -3.85 -2.62 2.06
CA CYS A 144 -4.75 -1.69 1.39
C CYS A 144 -3.93 -0.54 0.75
N LEU A 145 -4.45 0.03 -0.33
CA LEU A 145 -3.84 1.18 -1.00
C LEU A 145 -4.60 2.47 -0.65
N ALA A 146 -3.87 3.57 -0.56
CA ALA A 146 -4.48 4.88 -0.39
C ALA A 146 -5.31 5.24 -1.64
N ALA A 147 -6.60 5.50 -1.44
CA ALA A 147 -7.51 5.94 -2.48
C ALA A 147 -7.22 7.38 -2.90
N ALA A 148 -7.70 7.78 -4.08
CA ALA A 148 -7.68 9.16 -4.52
C ALA A 148 -8.38 10.06 -3.47
N GLY A 149 -7.80 11.24 -3.23
CA GLY A 149 -8.28 12.15 -2.19
C GLY A 149 -7.73 11.86 -0.79
N SER A 150 -6.89 10.84 -0.61
CA SER A 150 -6.17 10.63 0.65
C SER A 150 -5.21 11.77 0.95
N GLU A 151 -5.17 12.20 2.22
CA GLU A 151 -4.36 13.32 2.71
C GLU A 151 -3.27 12.83 3.67
N TYR A 152 -2.04 13.26 3.43
CA TYR A 152 -0.88 13.03 4.30
C TYR A 152 -0.38 14.39 4.79
N LYS A 153 -0.59 14.66 6.08
CA LYS A 153 -0.29 15.97 6.70
C LYS A 153 1.15 16.00 7.21
N ASP A 154 1.74 17.18 7.16
CA ASP A 154 3.05 17.43 7.73
C ASP A 154 3.13 16.99 9.20
N GLY A 155 4.21 16.31 9.58
CA GLY A 155 4.42 15.73 10.90
C GLY A 155 3.62 14.43 11.19
N GLN A 156 2.77 13.97 10.28
CA GLN A 156 2.01 12.75 10.45
C GLN A 156 2.92 11.52 10.40
N GLU A 157 2.85 10.66 11.41
CA GLU A 157 3.68 9.46 11.51
C GLU A 157 3.24 8.38 10.52
N CYS A 158 4.23 7.80 9.84
CA CYS A 158 4.11 6.67 8.93
C CYS A 158 5.20 5.65 9.24
N TRP A 159 5.03 4.44 8.76
CA TRP A 159 5.97 3.35 8.89
C TRP A 159 6.64 3.04 7.56
N VAL A 160 7.94 2.79 7.59
CA VAL A 160 8.71 2.25 6.48
C VAL A 160 9.27 0.91 6.90
N THR A 161 9.26 -0.05 5.98
CA THR A 161 9.76 -1.39 6.24
C THR A 161 10.61 -1.87 5.07
N GLY A 162 11.72 -2.53 5.36
CA GLY A 162 12.59 -3.04 4.30
C GLY A 162 13.86 -3.72 4.78
N TRP A 163 14.66 -4.17 3.83
CA TRP A 163 15.96 -4.84 4.05
C TRP A 163 17.12 -3.99 3.54
N GLY A 164 16.89 -2.71 3.31
CA GLY A 164 17.90 -1.80 2.80
C GLY A 164 19.03 -1.52 3.77
N ASN A 165 20.00 -0.77 3.30
CA ASN A 165 21.14 -0.35 4.08
C ASN A 165 20.71 0.47 5.32
N ILE A 166 21.46 0.35 6.40
CA ILE A 166 21.27 1.17 7.62
C ILE A 166 21.71 2.62 7.37
N LYS A 167 22.75 2.79 6.55
CA LYS A 167 23.32 4.07 6.09
C LYS A 167 23.85 3.88 4.68
N MET A 168 24.21 4.96 4.01
CA MET A 168 24.95 4.88 2.74
C MET A 168 26.15 3.93 2.93
N ASP A 169 26.31 2.96 2.02
CA ASP A 169 27.39 1.97 2.00
C ASP A 169 27.51 1.07 3.26
N SER A 170 26.45 1.00 4.08
CA SER A 170 26.40 0.14 5.26
C SER A 170 25.21 -0.82 5.19
N PRO A 171 25.37 -1.99 4.56
CA PRO A 171 24.31 -2.99 4.47
C PRO A 171 23.92 -3.51 5.85
N LEU A 172 22.69 -4.04 5.95
CA LEU A 172 22.26 -4.75 7.16
C LEU A 172 23.24 -5.89 7.48
N PRO A 173 23.62 -6.04 8.76
CA PRO A 173 24.43 -7.17 9.17
C PRO A 173 23.64 -8.49 9.03
N PRO A 174 24.32 -9.62 8.78
CA PRO A 174 23.66 -10.91 8.82
C PRO A 174 22.91 -11.16 10.14
N PRO A 175 21.69 -11.75 10.11
CA PRO A 175 21.06 -12.40 8.97
C PRO A 175 20.26 -11.49 8.04
N GLN A 176 20.40 -10.17 8.14
CA GLN A 176 19.67 -9.15 7.39
C GLN A 176 18.16 -9.26 7.63
N THR A 177 17.80 -9.06 8.88
CA THR A 177 16.40 -9.09 9.37
C THR A 177 15.63 -7.91 8.81
N LEU A 178 14.37 -8.13 8.42
CA LEU A 178 13.46 -7.05 8.01
C LEU A 178 13.44 -5.96 9.10
N GLN A 179 13.65 -4.72 8.70
CA GLN A 179 13.63 -3.55 9.56
C GLN A 179 12.27 -2.85 9.48
N GLU A 180 11.91 -2.16 10.56
CA GLU A 180 10.75 -1.27 10.63
C GLU A 180 11.14 0.04 11.31
N VAL A 181 10.63 1.17 10.79
CA VAL A 181 10.92 2.49 11.37
C VAL A 181 9.73 3.45 11.19
N VAL A 182 9.51 4.30 12.18
CA VAL A 182 8.54 5.41 12.11
C VAL A 182 9.23 6.64 11.54
N VAL A 183 8.58 7.27 10.56
CA VAL A 183 9.04 8.51 9.94
C VAL A 183 7.88 9.51 9.82
N PRO A 184 8.08 10.79 10.15
CA PRO A 184 7.06 11.82 9.93
C PRO A 184 7.00 12.22 8.46
N ILE A 185 5.80 12.54 7.98
CA ILE A 185 5.59 13.19 6.69
C ILE A 185 6.22 14.57 6.71
N VAL A 186 6.84 14.94 5.60
CA VAL A 186 7.34 16.28 5.33
C VAL A 186 6.51 16.91 4.21
N SER A 187 6.08 18.16 4.38
CA SER A 187 5.27 18.82 3.36
C SER A 187 5.98 18.87 2.01
N ASN A 188 5.22 18.71 0.91
CA ASN A 188 5.82 18.80 -0.42
C ASN A 188 6.48 20.16 -0.67
N SER A 189 5.97 21.23 -0.05
CA SER A 189 6.58 22.57 -0.15
C SER A 189 7.97 22.63 0.49
N ASP A 190 8.14 22.03 1.68
CA ASP A 190 9.43 22.02 2.35
C ASP A 190 10.41 21.05 1.70
N CYS A 191 9.92 19.89 1.31
CA CYS A 191 10.71 18.91 0.56
C CYS A 191 11.20 19.48 -0.79
N ASN A 192 10.37 20.27 -1.47
CA ASN A 192 10.75 20.86 -2.76
C ASN A 192 11.77 22.01 -2.63
N LYS A 193 11.94 22.61 -1.45
CA LYS A 193 13.04 23.54 -1.19
C LYS A 193 14.41 22.82 -1.26
N ILE A 194 14.41 21.52 -0.97
CA ILE A 194 15.63 20.69 -0.96
C ILE A 194 15.86 20.11 -2.35
N TYR A 195 14.87 19.38 -2.90
CA TYR A 195 15.04 18.56 -4.10
C TYR A 195 14.73 19.29 -5.42
N GLN A 196 13.85 20.31 -5.40
CA GLN A 196 13.42 21.11 -6.57
C GLN A 196 12.79 20.29 -7.73
N ILE A 197 12.41 19.05 -7.46
CA ILE A 197 11.80 18.11 -8.43
C ILE A 197 10.46 17.56 -7.94
N ILE A 198 10.01 17.96 -6.75
CA ILE A 198 8.82 17.36 -6.12
C ILE A 198 7.55 17.76 -6.86
N THR A 199 6.82 16.76 -7.35
CA THR A 199 5.53 16.89 -8.01
C THR A 199 4.38 16.47 -7.09
N ASN A 200 3.13 16.62 -7.54
CA ASN A 200 1.98 16.10 -6.82
C ASN A 200 1.93 14.56 -6.77
N ASN A 201 2.67 13.89 -7.67
CA ASN A 201 2.80 12.44 -7.71
C ASN A 201 3.76 11.90 -6.67
N MET A 202 4.40 12.79 -5.90
CA MET A 202 5.40 12.45 -4.90
C MET A 202 4.96 12.90 -3.51
N MET A 203 5.58 12.33 -2.51
CA MET A 203 5.51 12.74 -1.12
C MET A 203 6.86 12.49 -0.44
N CYS A 204 7.09 13.16 0.68
CA CYS A 204 8.34 13.05 1.42
C CYS A 204 8.08 12.65 2.88
N ALA A 205 9.00 11.87 3.43
CA ALA A 205 8.97 11.52 4.85
C ALA A 205 10.40 11.30 5.38
N GLY A 206 10.61 11.68 6.63
CA GLY A 206 11.88 11.53 7.33
C GLY A 206 12.00 12.52 8.48
N PRO A 207 12.70 12.17 9.58
CA PRO A 207 12.88 13.05 10.72
C PRO A 207 13.88 14.17 10.42
N SER A 208 13.62 15.36 10.92
CA SER A 208 14.54 16.51 10.78
C SER A 208 15.90 16.28 11.41
N GLY A 209 15.97 15.48 12.47
CA GLY A 209 17.23 15.10 13.13
C GLY A 209 18.05 14.06 12.37
N GLY A 210 17.49 13.43 11.32
CA GLY A 210 18.11 12.29 10.65
C GLY A 210 18.17 11.03 11.52
N GLY A 211 19.00 10.07 11.13
CA GLY A 211 19.26 8.83 11.89
C GLY A 211 18.33 7.68 11.52
N THR A 212 17.15 7.94 10.96
CA THR A 212 16.17 6.94 10.56
C THR A 212 15.50 7.30 9.24
N GLY A 213 15.16 6.29 8.44
CA GLY A 213 14.53 6.46 7.13
C GLY A 213 14.86 5.29 6.22
N HIS A 214 14.32 5.31 5.01
CA HIS A 214 14.69 4.31 4.01
C HIS A 214 16.06 4.60 3.39
N CYS A 215 16.67 3.56 2.83
CA CYS A 215 17.98 3.64 2.17
C CYS A 215 18.03 2.71 0.96
N ILE A 216 19.22 2.57 0.38
CA ILE A 216 19.48 1.66 -0.77
C ILE A 216 19.06 0.23 -0.39
N GLY A 217 18.23 -0.39 -1.23
CA GLY A 217 17.63 -1.70 -1.00
C GLY A 217 16.19 -1.66 -0.47
N ASP A 218 15.71 -0.51 0.06
CA ASP A 218 14.29 -0.34 0.44
C ASP A 218 13.42 0.11 -0.73
N SER A 219 14.02 0.51 -1.85
CA SER A 219 13.34 0.93 -3.08
C SER A 219 12.15 0.04 -3.42
N GLY A 220 11.02 0.61 -3.77
CA GLY A 220 9.79 -0.13 -4.08
C GLY A 220 9.00 -0.60 -2.85
N GLY A 221 9.59 -0.59 -1.66
CA GLY A 221 8.93 -0.92 -0.40
C GLY A 221 7.84 0.09 -0.01
N PRO A 222 6.96 -0.27 0.93
CA PRO A 222 5.82 0.55 1.29
C PRO A 222 6.14 1.60 2.35
N LEU A 223 5.53 2.79 2.20
CA LEU A 223 5.28 3.75 3.28
C LEU A 223 3.84 3.53 3.76
N LEU A 224 3.67 3.22 5.03
CA LEU A 224 2.45 2.66 5.61
C LEU A 224 1.89 3.54 6.70
N ARG A 225 0.57 3.56 6.81
CA ARG A 225 -0.15 4.18 7.93
C ARG A 225 -1.29 3.30 8.38
N LYS A 226 -1.58 3.29 9.67
CA LYS A 226 -2.75 2.62 10.21
C LYS A 226 -3.94 3.58 10.19
N VAL A 227 -4.96 3.22 9.42
CA VAL A 227 -6.23 3.95 9.31
C VAL A 227 -7.29 3.07 9.97
N GLU A 228 -7.81 3.50 11.12
CA GLU A 228 -8.69 2.68 11.96
C GLU A 228 -8.05 1.32 12.29
N SER A 229 -8.60 0.22 11.80
CA SER A 229 -8.09 -1.14 12.01
C SER A 229 -7.24 -1.67 10.86
N LYS A 230 -7.05 -0.90 9.77
CA LYS A 230 -6.39 -1.34 8.55
C LYS A 230 -5.07 -0.62 8.32
N TRP A 231 -4.08 -1.35 7.81
CA TRP A 231 -2.86 -0.77 7.28
C TRP A 231 -3.06 -0.34 5.82
N VAL A 232 -2.67 0.89 5.52
CA VAL A 232 -2.84 1.52 4.21
C VAL A 232 -1.49 1.99 3.71
N GLN A 233 -1.14 1.61 2.50
CA GLN A 233 0.06 2.09 1.83
C GLN A 233 -0.22 3.43 1.15
N GLY A 234 0.46 4.48 1.62
CA GLY A 234 0.38 5.83 1.08
C GLY A 234 1.49 6.16 0.11
N GLY A 235 2.65 5.49 0.23
CA GLY A 235 3.81 5.73 -0.60
C GLY A 235 4.52 4.46 -1.06
N VAL A 236 5.31 4.59 -2.13
CA VAL A 236 6.29 3.61 -2.61
C VAL A 236 7.66 4.25 -2.52
N VAL A 237 8.60 3.64 -1.81
CA VAL A 237 9.99 4.14 -1.67
C VAL A 237 10.60 4.35 -3.05
N SER A 238 11.08 5.56 -3.33
CA SER A 238 11.54 5.97 -4.66
C SER A 238 12.98 6.47 -4.66
N PHE A 239 13.29 7.52 -3.93
CA PHE A 239 14.64 8.10 -3.95
C PHE A 239 15.09 8.65 -2.59
N VAL A 240 16.39 8.79 -2.43
CA VAL A 240 17.05 9.49 -1.32
C VAL A 240 17.97 10.58 -1.87
N SER A 241 18.48 11.44 -0.99
CA SER A 241 19.50 12.42 -1.39
C SER A 241 20.77 11.73 -1.88
N THR A 242 21.42 12.35 -2.86
CA THR A 242 22.76 11.94 -3.31
C THR A 242 23.82 12.07 -2.21
N ASP A 243 23.57 12.88 -1.19
CA ASP A 243 24.47 13.05 -0.05
C ASP A 243 24.38 11.87 0.94
N GLY A 244 23.32 11.07 0.87
CA GLY A 244 23.12 9.89 1.69
C GLY A 244 21.72 9.69 2.21
N CYS A 245 21.51 8.53 2.87
CA CYS A 245 20.25 8.15 3.49
C CYS A 245 20.21 8.63 4.94
N ALA A 246 19.00 8.90 5.44
CA ALA A 246 18.70 9.19 6.84
C ALA A 246 19.56 10.34 7.43
N LEU A 247 19.98 11.29 6.60
CA LEU A 247 20.72 12.46 7.04
C LEU A 247 19.78 13.54 7.59
N PRO A 248 20.27 14.40 8.52
CA PRO A 248 19.47 15.51 9.05
C PRO A 248 18.93 16.41 7.93
N ASN A 249 17.66 16.77 8.03
CA ASN A 249 16.94 17.63 7.07
C ASN A 249 16.92 17.14 5.61
N LEU A 250 17.21 15.86 5.36
CA LEU A 250 17.12 15.22 4.05
C LEU A 250 16.07 14.10 4.09
N PRO A 251 14.79 14.40 3.94
CA PRO A 251 13.73 13.38 3.91
C PRO A 251 13.86 12.52 2.66
N GLY A 252 13.39 11.27 2.75
CA GLY A 252 13.28 10.42 1.59
C GLY A 252 12.07 10.76 0.71
N GLY A 253 12.17 10.46 -0.58
CA GLY A 253 11.11 10.63 -1.57
C GLY A 253 10.36 9.33 -1.84
N TYR A 254 9.06 9.46 -2.05
CA TYR A 254 8.14 8.34 -2.31
C TYR A 254 7.20 8.71 -3.45
N ALA A 255 6.83 7.74 -4.28
CA ALA A 255 5.70 7.88 -5.18
C ALA A 255 4.40 7.82 -4.37
N ARG A 256 3.51 8.82 -4.55
CA ARG A 256 2.25 8.97 -3.79
C ARG A 256 1.17 8.05 -4.35
N VAL A 257 0.86 6.96 -3.66
CA VAL A 257 -0.03 5.89 -4.13
C VAL A 257 -1.41 6.39 -4.55
N SER A 258 -2.00 7.36 -3.85
CA SER A 258 -3.33 7.90 -4.15
C SER A 258 -3.45 8.54 -5.54
N GLN A 259 -2.34 8.89 -6.20
CA GLN A 259 -2.33 9.42 -7.56
C GLN A 259 -2.46 8.31 -8.62
N TYR A 260 -2.23 7.06 -8.25
CA TYR A 260 -2.19 5.94 -9.18
C TYR A 260 -3.41 5.01 -9.10
N GLU A 261 -4.43 5.33 -8.29
CA GLU A 261 -5.63 4.49 -8.14
C GLU A 261 -6.26 4.14 -9.49
N SER A 262 -6.49 5.13 -10.36
CA SER A 262 -7.10 4.91 -11.66
C SER A 262 -6.23 4.06 -12.59
N TRP A 263 -4.90 4.29 -12.57
CA TRP A 263 -3.97 3.50 -13.36
C TRP A 263 -3.92 2.05 -12.85
N ILE A 264 -3.78 1.82 -11.55
CA ILE A 264 -3.76 0.48 -10.96
C ILE A 264 -5.06 -0.28 -11.32
N LYS A 265 -6.23 0.35 -11.15
CA LYS A 265 -7.51 -0.26 -11.51
C LYS A 265 -7.62 -0.58 -13.00
N SER A 266 -7.04 0.22 -13.88
CA SER A 266 -7.02 -0.04 -15.32
C SER A 266 -6.16 -1.24 -15.70
N GLN A 267 -5.11 -1.53 -14.92
CA GLN A 267 -4.22 -2.69 -15.15
C GLN A 267 -4.76 -3.97 -14.50
N ILE A 268 -5.44 -3.85 -13.36
CA ILE A 268 -5.94 -4.98 -12.57
C ILE A 268 -7.47 -4.99 -12.63
N THR A 269 -8.01 -5.57 -13.70
CA THR A 269 -9.46 -5.60 -13.97
C THR A 269 -10.18 -6.73 -13.24
N SER A 270 -9.47 -7.81 -12.90
CA SER A 270 -9.99 -8.93 -12.12
C SER A 270 -9.39 -8.90 -10.71
N ASN A 271 -10.22 -9.04 -9.69
CA ASN A 271 -9.80 -9.01 -8.29
C ASN A 271 -8.98 -7.75 -7.94
N PRO A 272 -9.52 -6.52 -8.12
CA PRO A 272 -8.78 -5.29 -7.89
C PRO A 272 -8.37 -5.17 -6.42
N PRO A 273 -7.22 -4.50 -6.12
CA PRO A 273 -6.79 -4.25 -4.74
C PRO A 273 -7.81 -3.39 -3.98
N GLY A 274 -7.80 -3.51 -2.64
CA GLY A 274 -8.61 -2.68 -1.78
C GLY A 274 -8.05 -1.27 -1.65
N PHE A 275 -8.87 -0.25 -1.90
CA PHE A 275 -8.52 1.16 -1.71
C PHE A 275 -9.26 1.73 -0.50
N VAL A 276 -8.56 2.50 0.30
CA VAL A 276 -9.08 3.14 1.52
C VAL A 276 -8.72 4.63 1.47
N VAL A 277 -9.69 5.50 1.75
CA VAL A 277 -9.43 6.93 1.89
C VAL A 277 -8.74 7.17 3.24
N ASP A 278 -7.53 7.75 3.20
CA ASP A 278 -6.78 8.14 4.38
C ASP A 278 -6.91 9.67 4.59
N GLY A 279 -7.37 10.09 5.76
CA GLY A 279 -7.35 11.50 6.16
C GLY A 279 -8.67 12.26 6.18
N THR A 280 -9.78 11.74 5.67
CA THR A 280 -11.09 12.33 5.87
C THR A 280 -11.94 11.48 6.80
N THR A 281 -12.41 12.08 7.89
CA THR A 281 -13.59 11.57 8.57
C THR A 281 -14.71 11.56 7.54
N GLN A 282 -15.12 10.39 7.06
CA GLN A 282 -16.34 10.31 6.26
C GLN A 282 -17.44 10.94 7.12
N LEU A 283 -17.91 12.12 6.72
CA LEU A 283 -19.21 12.58 7.16
C LEU A 283 -20.19 11.54 6.59
N VAL A 284 -20.56 10.60 7.45
CA VAL A 284 -21.68 9.72 7.19
C VAL A 284 -22.87 10.65 6.98
N SER A 285 -23.20 10.91 5.72
CA SER A 285 -24.46 11.54 5.39
C SER A 285 -25.54 10.54 5.81
N LEU A 286 -26.01 10.67 7.05
CA LEU A 286 -27.25 10.09 7.48
C LEU A 286 -28.33 10.72 6.60
N SER A 287 -28.61 10.12 5.45
CA SER A 287 -29.85 10.35 4.73
C SER A 287 -30.96 9.84 5.65
N LEU A 288 -31.50 10.75 6.45
CA LEU A 288 -32.77 10.52 7.14
C LEU A 288 -33.80 10.15 6.08
N PRO A 289 -34.43 8.98 6.15
CA PRO A 289 -35.60 8.73 5.31
C PRO A 289 -36.65 9.75 5.69
N LEU A 290 -37.03 10.59 4.75
CA LEU A 290 -38.22 11.45 4.88
C LEU A 290 -39.43 10.53 5.07
N LEU A 291 -39.85 10.35 6.32
CA LEU A 291 -41.14 9.79 6.66
C LEU A 291 -42.20 10.80 6.22
N LEU A 292 -42.70 10.67 5.00
CA LEU A 292 -43.92 11.29 4.56
C LEU A 292 -45.08 10.67 5.36
N SER A 293 -45.42 11.32 6.45
CA SER A 293 -46.69 11.06 7.15
C SER A 293 -47.85 11.55 6.26
N VAL A 294 -48.48 10.62 5.57
CA VAL A 294 -49.77 10.87 4.93
C VAL A 294 -50.84 10.90 6.02
N THR A 295 -51.22 12.09 6.44
CA THR A 295 -52.41 12.31 7.26
C THR A 295 -53.65 12.13 6.40
N LEU A 296 -54.36 11.01 6.57
CA LEU A 296 -55.69 10.79 6.07
C LEU A 296 -56.66 11.71 6.85
N VAL A 297 -57.09 12.77 6.20
CA VAL A 297 -58.25 13.55 6.69
C VAL A 297 -59.50 12.75 6.36
N GLN A 298 -60.12 12.15 7.38
CA GLN A 298 -61.48 11.67 7.30
C GLN A 298 -62.43 12.85 7.39
N SER A 299 -63.06 13.22 6.31
CA SER A 299 -64.22 14.11 6.33
C SER A 299 -65.48 13.24 6.44
N TRP A 300 -66.20 13.45 7.54
CA TRP A 300 -67.59 12.99 7.72
C TRP A 300 -68.50 13.90 6.92
N PHE A 301 -69.33 13.30 6.05
CA PHE A 301 -70.71 13.63 5.83
C PHE A 301 -71.45 12.39 5.25
#